data_08ac73c452329be26b3a90312e99ff8d
#
_entry.id   08ac73c452329be26b3a90312e99ff8d
#
_cell.length_a   1.000
_cell.length_b   1.000
_cell.length_c   1.000
_cell.angle_alpha   90.00
_cell.angle_beta   90.00
_cell.angle_gamma   90.00
#
_symmetry.space_group_name_H-M   'P 1'
#
loop_
_entity.id
_entity.type
_entity.pdbx_description
1 polymer ?
#
loop_
_entity_poly.entity_id
_entity_poly.type
_entity_poly.pdbx_seq_one_letter_code
_entity_poly.pdbx_strand_id
1 'polypeptide(L)'
;VKGYGLGTAGEGRNITHNQKKLSDNEMLYFRDRFSVPISDSDAITAKFQKFEEGTEEHQYLIDQRNKLGGSIPIRVNKPKTLKTPDVSIFKELLDGTGEREASTTMVFVRLLSILTKDKVVGKHVVPIVPDEARTFGMDPLFRQLGIYAHSGQLYDPVDSDQFLYYKEAQDGQILE
;
A
#
# COMPACT_ATOMS: atom_id res chain seq x y z
N VAL A 1 0.09 -0.66 15.53
CA VAL A 1 -0.44 -1.73 16.40
C VAL A 1 -1.54 -2.47 15.66
N LYS A 2 -1.41 -3.79 15.53
CA LYS A 2 -2.42 -4.62 14.87
C LYS A 2 -3.77 -4.52 15.59
N GLY A 3 -4.84 -4.26 14.85
CA GLY A 3 -6.20 -4.12 15.40
C GLY A 3 -6.41 -2.87 16.25
N TYR A 4 -5.64 -1.82 16.03
CA TYR A 4 -5.81 -0.55 16.75
C TYR A 4 -7.26 -0.09 16.72
N GLY A 5 -7.79 0.24 17.90
CA GLY A 5 -9.18 0.67 18.05
C GLY A 5 -10.17 -0.45 18.35
N LEU A 6 -9.85 -1.72 18.06
CA LEU A 6 -10.75 -2.86 18.31
C LEU A 6 -10.82 -3.28 19.78
N GLY A 7 -9.98 -2.73 20.67
CA GLY A 7 -9.97 -3.08 22.09
C GLY A 7 -9.79 -4.59 22.30
N THR A 8 -10.62 -5.16 23.19
CA THR A 8 -10.58 -6.60 23.51
C THR A 8 -10.88 -7.51 22.32
N ALA A 9 -11.53 -7.02 21.28
CA ALA A 9 -11.86 -7.78 20.08
C ALA A 9 -10.64 -8.15 19.25
N GLY A 10 -9.60 -7.31 19.23
CA GLY A 10 -8.51 -7.55 18.33
C GLY A 10 -7.21 -6.83 18.64
N GLU A 11 -7.20 -5.84 19.52
CA GLU A 11 -6.04 -5.00 19.75
C GLU A 11 -4.88 -5.81 20.36
N GLY A 12 -3.77 -5.90 19.62
CA GLY A 12 -2.61 -6.68 20.04
C GLY A 12 -2.78 -8.21 19.99
N ARG A 13 -3.84 -8.71 19.38
CA ARG A 13 -4.12 -10.16 19.30
C ARG A 13 -3.69 -10.76 17.97
N ASN A 14 -3.16 -11.98 18.00
CA ASN A 14 -2.78 -12.69 16.78
C ASN A 14 -3.97 -12.99 15.87
N ILE A 15 -5.15 -13.26 16.45
CA ILE A 15 -6.38 -13.55 15.71
C ILE A 15 -6.84 -12.38 14.84
N THR A 16 -6.44 -11.16 15.16
CA THR A 16 -6.84 -9.95 14.44
C THR A 16 -6.50 -10.01 12.96
N HIS A 17 -5.44 -10.70 12.61
CA HIS A 17 -5.05 -10.90 11.21
C HIS A 17 -6.11 -11.67 10.40
N ASN A 18 -6.83 -12.58 11.05
CA ASN A 18 -7.85 -13.44 10.43
C ASN A 18 -9.26 -13.15 10.92
N GLN A 19 -9.47 -12.05 11.65
CA GLN A 19 -10.78 -11.73 12.20
C GLN A 19 -11.76 -11.38 11.09
N LYS A 20 -12.87 -12.13 11.03
CA LYS A 20 -13.88 -11.97 9.98
C LYS A 20 -15.13 -11.23 10.46
N LYS A 21 -15.43 -11.29 11.76
CA LYS A 21 -16.66 -10.72 12.35
C LYS A 21 -16.39 -10.29 13.78
N LEU A 22 -16.98 -9.17 14.18
CA LEU A 22 -17.06 -8.71 15.56
C LEU A 22 -18.39 -9.21 16.17
N SER A 23 -18.40 -9.48 17.48
CA SER A 23 -19.63 -9.71 18.23
C SER A 23 -20.40 -8.40 18.45
N ASP A 24 -21.68 -8.49 18.81
CA ASP A 24 -22.53 -7.34 19.07
C ASP A 24 -21.93 -6.42 20.15
N ASN A 25 -21.41 -7.00 21.23
CA ASN A 25 -20.76 -6.23 22.30
C ASN A 25 -19.49 -5.52 21.82
N GLU A 26 -18.73 -6.14 20.94
CA GLU A 26 -17.52 -5.52 20.34
C GLU A 26 -17.88 -4.39 19.39
N MET A 27 -18.97 -4.52 18.64
CA MET A 27 -19.51 -3.44 17.81
C MET A 27 -19.96 -2.24 18.65
N LEU A 28 -20.67 -2.49 19.75
CA LEU A 28 -21.08 -1.44 20.68
C LEU A 28 -19.88 -0.77 21.34
N TYR A 29 -18.90 -1.56 21.80
CA TYR A 29 -17.65 -1.02 22.35
C TYR A 29 -16.91 -0.12 21.34
N PHE A 30 -16.80 -0.54 20.08
CA PHE A 30 -16.17 0.24 19.03
C PHE A 30 -16.90 1.57 18.81
N ARG A 31 -18.24 1.54 18.71
CA ARG A 31 -19.07 2.74 18.59
C ARG A 31 -18.80 3.72 19.74
N ASP A 32 -18.83 3.23 20.97
CA ASP A 32 -18.69 4.06 22.17
C ASP A 32 -17.28 4.66 22.26
N ARG A 33 -16.26 3.86 21.96
CA ARG A 33 -14.86 4.31 21.95
C ARG A 33 -14.62 5.47 20.99
N PHE A 34 -15.26 5.45 19.83
CA PHE A 34 -15.11 6.47 18.81
C PHE A 34 -16.25 7.49 18.80
N SER A 35 -17.15 7.44 19.80
CA SER A 35 -18.29 8.36 19.94
C SER A 35 -19.11 8.47 18.64
N VAL A 36 -19.32 7.34 17.94
CA VAL A 36 -20.10 7.31 16.71
C VAL A 36 -21.58 7.51 17.07
N PRO A 37 -22.28 8.53 16.57
CA PRO A 37 -23.62 8.92 16.99
C PRO A 37 -24.72 8.05 16.34
N ILE A 38 -24.75 6.75 16.66
CA ILE A 38 -25.73 5.79 16.13
C ILE A 38 -26.36 4.96 17.24
N SER A 39 -27.55 4.45 16.99
CA SER A 39 -28.27 3.55 17.91
C SER A 39 -27.54 2.22 18.10
N ASP A 40 -27.84 1.48 19.17
CA ASP A 40 -27.31 0.15 19.40
C ASP A 40 -27.61 -0.79 18.24
N SER A 41 -28.87 -0.78 17.76
CA SER A 41 -29.28 -1.61 16.63
C SER A 41 -28.54 -1.27 15.33
N ASP A 42 -28.30 0.01 15.06
CA ASP A 42 -27.55 0.45 13.88
C ASP A 42 -26.05 0.11 14.00
N ALA A 43 -25.48 0.17 15.20
CA ALA A 43 -24.12 -0.25 15.46
C ALA A 43 -23.92 -1.75 15.21
N ILE A 44 -24.80 -2.60 15.76
CA ILE A 44 -24.76 -4.06 15.62
C ILE A 44 -24.90 -4.48 14.14
N THR A 45 -25.76 -3.79 13.40
CA THR A 45 -25.98 -4.07 11.98
C THR A 45 -24.96 -3.40 11.05
N ALA A 46 -24.04 -2.61 11.62
CA ALA A 46 -23.04 -1.83 10.88
C ALA A 46 -23.67 -0.97 9.75
N LYS A 47 -24.78 -0.32 10.07
CA LYS A 47 -25.51 0.50 9.11
C LYS A 47 -24.66 1.69 8.65
N PHE A 48 -24.68 1.96 7.37
CA PHE A 48 -23.99 3.16 6.82
C PHE A 48 -24.58 4.44 7.41
N GLN A 49 -23.69 5.30 7.90
CA GLN A 49 -24.04 6.62 8.41
C GLN A 49 -23.70 7.70 7.38
N LYS A 50 -24.53 8.73 7.36
CA LYS A 50 -24.27 9.98 6.67
C LYS A 50 -24.31 11.10 7.69
N PHE A 51 -23.46 12.07 7.52
CA PHE A 51 -23.58 13.33 8.27
C PHE A 51 -24.87 14.04 7.84
N GLU A 52 -25.59 14.58 8.80
CA GLU A 52 -26.78 15.37 8.52
C GLU A 52 -26.41 16.67 7.81
N GLU A 53 -27.22 17.08 6.84
CA GLU A 53 -27.03 18.31 6.10
C GLU A 53 -27.05 19.52 7.06
N GLY A 54 -26.07 20.40 6.93
CA GLY A 54 -25.94 21.60 7.79
C GLY A 54 -25.10 21.39 9.05
N THR A 55 -24.63 20.16 9.37
CA THR A 55 -23.66 19.94 10.43
C THR A 55 -22.26 20.39 10.00
N GLU A 56 -21.38 20.69 10.98
CA GLU A 56 -20.01 21.09 10.70
C GLU A 56 -19.23 20.01 9.94
N GLU A 57 -19.45 18.76 10.30
CA GLU A 57 -18.82 17.61 9.65
C GLU A 57 -19.27 17.46 8.19
N HIS A 58 -20.56 17.65 7.93
CA HIS A 58 -21.10 17.63 6.58
C HIS A 58 -20.51 18.76 5.74
N GLN A 59 -20.49 19.99 6.30
CA GLN A 59 -19.93 21.15 5.60
C GLN A 59 -18.44 20.95 5.29
N TYR A 60 -17.67 20.47 6.28
CA TYR A 60 -16.25 20.15 6.07
C TYR A 60 -16.06 19.14 4.95
N LEU A 61 -16.83 18.04 4.94
CA LEU A 61 -16.76 17.02 3.88
C LEU A 61 -17.03 17.63 2.51
N ILE A 62 -18.09 18.42 2.38
CA ILE A 62 -18.48 19.06 1.10
C ILE A 62 -17.40 20.05 0.64
N ASP A 63 -16.87 20.85 1.54
CA ASP A 63 -15.80 21.80 1.21
C ASP A 63 -14.53 21.10 0.72
N GLN A 64 -14.12 20.01 1.35
CA GLN A 64 -12.97 19.23 0.87
C GLN A 64 -13.25 18.59 -0.49
N ARG A 65 -14.46 18.06 -0.71
CA ARG A 65 -14.84 17.51 -2.00
C ARG A 65 -14.90 18.56 -3.09
N ASN A 66 -15.39 19.74 -2.80
CA ASN A 66 -15.43 20.85 -3.76
C ASN A 66 -14.02 21.31 -4.17
N LYS A 67 -13.06 21.34 -3.23
CA LYS A 67 -11.65 21.63 -3.54
C LYS A 67 -11.04 20.59 -4.50
N LEU A 68 -11.53 19.36 -4.48
CA LEU A 68 -11.10 18.27 -5.36
C LEU A 68 -11.91 18.21 -6.68
N GLY A 69 -12.84 19.15 -6.90
CA GLY A 69 -13.70 19.19 -8.10
C GLY A 69 -15.00 18.41 -7.96
N GLY A 70 -15.49 18.19 -6.75
CA GLY A 70 -16.75 17.50 -6.45
C GLY A 70 -16.57 16.09 -5.87
N SER A 71 -17.65 15.34 -5.75
CA SER A 71 -17.67 14.01 -5.15
C SER A 71 -16.76 13.00 -5.85
N ILE A 72 -16.61 13.13 -7.15
CA ILE A 72 -15.62 12.42 -7.96
C ILE A 72 -14.55 13.44 -8.36
N PRO A 73 -13.30 13.28 -7.90
CA PRO A 73 -12.23 14.21 -8.24
C PRO A 73 -12.05 14.36 -9.75
N ILE A 74 -11.84 15.60 -10.19
CA ILE A 74 -11.56 15.87 -11.60
C ILE A 74 -10.23 15.21 -11.96
N ARG A 75 -10.27 14.33 -12.96
CA ARG A 75 -9.08 13.69 -13.52
C ARG A 75 -8.60 14.49 -14.72
N VAL A 76 -7.46 15.14 -14.58
CA VAL A 76 -6.80 15.81 -15.71
C VAL A 76 -5.85 14.80 -16.34
N ASN A 77 -6.25 14.25 -17.48
CA ASN A 77 -5.50 13.24 -18.21
C ASN A 77 -4.76 13.88 -19.38
N LYS A 78 -3.55 14.33 -19.15
CA LYS A 78 -2.64 14.83 -20.18
C LYS A 78 -1.28 14.12 -20.10
N PRO A 79 -1.24 12.76 -20.19
CA PRO A 79 0.02 12.05 -20.11
C PRO A 79 0.86 12.35 -21.35
N LYS A 80 2.18 12.51 -21.14
CA LYS A 80 3.11 12.47 -22.26
C LYS A 80 3.18 11.04 -22.79
N THR A 81 3.21 10.88 -24.11
CA THR A 81 3.42 9.57 -24.71
C THR A 81 4.80 9.06 -24.33
N LEU A 82 4.86 7.89 -23.71
CA LEU A 82 6.09 7.19 -23.40
C LEU A 82 6.40 6.19 -24.52
N LYS A 83 7.65 6.17 -24.96
CA LYS A 83 8.12 5.15 -25.90
C LYS A 83 8.23 3.82 -25.11
N THR A 84 7.50 2.82 -25.54
CA THR A 84 7.59 1.47 -24.96
C THR A 84 8.97 0.87 -25.25
N PRO A 85 9.56 0.14 -24.29
CA PRO A 85 10.78 -0.62 -24.51
C PRO A 85 10.61 -1.64 -25.64
N ASP A 86 11.70 -1.93 -26.35
CA ASP A 86 11.71 -3.04 -27.29
C ASP A 86 11.64 -4.38 -26.56
N VAL A 87 10.91 -5.34 -27.13
CA VAL A 87 10.74 -6.68 -26.54
C VAL A 87 12.08 -7.40 -26.33
N SER A 88 13.08 -7.09 -27.12
CA SER A 88 14.42 -7.68 -27.01
C SER A 88 15.09 -7.46 -25.65
N ILE A 89 14.72 -6.42 -24.88
CA ILE A 89 15.27 -6.24 -23.52
C ILE A 89 14.91 -7.39 -22.59
N PHE A 90 13.83 -8.14 -22.90
CA PHE A 90 13.36 -9.28 -22.13
C PHE A 90 13.84 -10.62 -22.71
N LYS A 91 14.79 -10.60 -23.63
CA LYS A 91 15.24 -11.81 -24.35
C LYS A 91 15.58 -12.96 -23.39
N GLU A 92 16.29 -12.70 -22.29
CA GLU A 92 16.65 -13.73 -21.32
C GLU A 92 15.44 -14.43 -20.66
N LEU A 93 14.29 -13.73 -20.57
CA LEU A 93 13.05 -14.29 -20.03
C LEU A 93 12.26 -15.04 -21.12
N LEU A 94 12.34 -14.57 -22.36
CA LEU A 94 11.63 -15.14 -23.50
C LEU A 94 12.32 -16.41 -24.01
N ASP A 95 13.63 -16.51 -23.89
CA ASP A 95 14.39 -17.70 -24.26
C ASP A 95 14.14 -18.89 -23.30
N GLY A 96 13.52 -18.61 -22.13
CA GLY A 96 13.22 -19.61 -21.12
C GLY A 96 14.41 -19.97 -20.23
N THR A 97 14.19 -20.89 -19.30
CA THR A 97 15.19 -21.32 -18.30
C THR A 97 15.85 -22.65 -18.62
N GLY A 98 15.53 -23.24 -19.78
CA GLY A 98 15.97 -24.60 -20.12
C GLY A 98 15.44 -25.62 -19.11
N GLU A 99 16.33 -26.45 -18.57
CA GLU A 99 15.98 -27.46 -17.57
C GLU A 99 15.91 -26.90 -16.12
N ARG A 100 16.26 -25.63 -15.92
CA ARG A 100 16.26 -25.03 -14.59
C ARG A 100 14.86 -24.57 -14.22
N GLU A 101 14.33 -25.07 -13.12
CA GLU A 101 13.07 -24.61 -12.54
C GLU A 101 13.18 -23.15 -12.07
N ALA A 102 12.15 -22.38 -12.34
CA ALA A 102 12.02 -20.99 -11.87
C ALA A 102 10.59 -20.72 -11.42
N SER A 103 10.44 -20.06 -10.28
CA SER A 103 9.13 -19.62 -9.84
C SER A 103 8.65 -18.43 -10.68
N THR A 104 7.35 -18.34 -10.93
CA THR A 104 6.75 -17.22 -11.67
C THR A 104 6.99 -15.88 -10.96
N THR A 105 7.00 -15.87 -9.64
CA THR A 105 7.30 -14.67 -8.83
C THR A 105 8.72 -14.20 -9.08
N MET A 106 9.71 -15.09 -9.09
CA MET A 106 11.10 -14.72 -9.36
C MET A 106 11.29 -14.21 -10.80
N VAL A 107 10.58 -14.78 -11.76
CA VAL A 107 10.57 -14.29 -13.15
C VAL A 107 9.98 -12.90 -13.21
N PHE A 108 8.88 -12.63 -12.50
CA PHE A 108 8.27 -11.30 -12.42
C PHE A 108 9.23 -10.27 -11.78
N VAL A 109 9.90 -10.61 -10.68
CA VAL A 109 10.90 -9.74 -10.05
C VAL A 109 12.06 -9.43 -11.01
N ARG A 110 12.49 -10.42 -11.81
CA ARG A 110 13.50 -10.21 -12.85
C ARG A 110 13.01 -9.26 -13.94
N LEU A 111 11.76 -9.42 -14.38
CA LEU A 111 11.11 -8.51 -15.33
C LEU A 111 11.08 -7.07 -14.78
N LEU A 112 10.68 -6.88 -13.53
CA LEU A 112 10.71 -5.57 -12.85
C LEU A 112 12.12 -4.99 -12.85
N SER A 113 13.13 -5.79 -12.51
CA SER A 113 14.54 -5.35 -12.51
C SER A 113 15.02 -4.90 -13.89
N ILE A 114 14.54 -5.51 -14.96
CA ILE A 114 14.85 -5.09 -16.34
C ILE A 114 14.10 -3.79 -16.66
N LEU A 115 12.80 -3.71 -16.38
CA LEU A 115 11.98 -2.52 -16.67
C LEU A 115 12.49 -1.27 -15.94
N THR A 116 12.82 -1.38 -14.66
CA THR A 116 13.28 -0.25 -13.86
C THR A 116 14.62 0.31 -14.31
N LYS A 117 15.39 -0.43 -15.12
CA LYS A 117 16.62 0.02 -15.76
C LYS A 117 16.41 0.73 -17.10
N ASP A 118 15.22 0.62 -17.69
CA ASP A 118 14.92 1.33 -18.94
C ASP A 118 14.95 2.85 -18.71
N LYS A 119 15.59 3.57 -19.62
CA LYS A 119 15.83 5.01 -19.48
C LYS A 119 14.55 5.85 -19.61
N VAL A 120 13.51 5.33 -20.26
CA VAL A 120 12.27 6.06 -20.53
C VAL A 120 11.20 5.65 -19.53
N VAL A 121 10.87 4.37 -19.46
CA VAL A 121 9.77 3.88 -18.60
C VAL A 121 10.23 3.56 -17.19
N GLY A 122 11.50 3.29 -16.94
CA GLY A 122 11.99 2.81 -15.64
C GLY A 122 11.62 3.71 -14.47
N LYS A 123 11.66 5.02 -14.67
CA LYS A 123 11.27 6.01 -13.64
C LYS A 123 9.76 6.08 -13.36
N HIS A 124 8.95 5.46 -14.21
CA HIS A 124 7.50 5.42 -14.06
C HIS A 124 7.00 4.08 -13.48
N VAL A 125 7.90 3.13 -13.27
CA VAL A 125 7.59 1.84 -12.66
C VAL A 125 7.81 1.93 -11.16
N VAL A 126 6.74 1.89 -10.38
CA VAL A 126 6.77 1.97 -8.92
C VAL A 126 6.31 0.63 -8.35
N PRO A 127 7.23 -0.21 -7.86
CA PRO A 127 6.86 -1.41 -7.11
C PRO A 127 6.16 -1.01 -5.81
N ILE A 128 5.03 -1.66 -5.51
CA ILE A 128 4.30 -1.50 -4.25
C ILE A 128 4.33 -2.85 -3.54
N VAL A 129 4.93 -2.89 -2.37
CA VAL A 129 5.22 -4.15 -1.66
C VAL A 129 4.67 -4.09 -0.23
N PRO A 130 3.79 -5.02 0.16
CA PRO A 130 3.30 -5.10 1.53
C PRO A 130 4.21 -5.96 2.41
N ASP A 131 5.36 -5.47 2.83
CA ASP A 131 6.28 -6.09 3.81
C ASP A 131 6.78 -7.54 3.48
N GLU A 132 6.57 -8.04 2.27
CA GLU A 132 7.04 -9.39 1.90
C GLU A 132 8.11 -9.39 0.81
N ALA A 133 8.76 -8.28 0.57
CA ALA A 133 9.75 -8.12 -0.50
C ALA A 133 10.85 -9.19 -0.47
N ARG A 134 11.32 -9.53 0.72
CA ARG A 134 12.35 -10.57 0.91
C ARG A 134 11.84 -11.95 0.50
N THR A 135 10.64 -12.31 0.90
CA THR A 135 10.01 -13.59 0.55
C THR A 135 9.90 -13.76 -0.97
N PHE A 136 9.71 -12.66 -1.70
CA PHE A 136 9.60 -12.64 -3.15
C PHE A 136 10.95 -12.43 -3.87
N GLY A 137 12.07 -12.34 -3.13
CA GLY A 137 13.38 -12.13 -3.71
C GLY A 137 13.60 -10.72 -4.29
N MET A 138 12.90 -9.72 -3.73
CA MET A 138 12.97 -8.32 -4.18
C MET A 138 14.08 -7.49 -3.51
N ASP A 139 14.77 -8.03 -2.50
CA ASP A 139 15.85 -7.31 -1.80
C ASP A 139 16.86 -6.59 -2.73
N PRO A 140 17.29 -7.18 -3.85
CA PRO A 140 18.20 -6.48 -4.76
C PRO A 140 17.62 -5.17 -5.34
N LEU A 141 16.29 -5.07 -5.42
CA LEU A 141 15.62 -3.87 -5.90
C LEU A 141 15.72 -2.71 -4.90
N PHE A 142 15.75 -2.99 -3.59
CA PHE A 142 15.94 -1.96 -2.55
C PHE A 142 17.25 -1.20 -2.75
N ARG A 143 18.34 -1.91 -3.07
CA ARG A 143 19.62 -1.28 -3.38
C ARG A 143 19.57 -0.45 -4.65
N GLN A 144 18.83 -0.93 -5.66
CA GLN A 144 18.78 -0.30 -6.97
C GLN A 144 17.90 0.94 -6.98
N LEU A 145 16.74 0.89 -6.30
CA LEU A 145 15.65 1.86 -6.42
C LEU A 145 15.45 2.69 -5.16
N GLY A 146 15.87 2.19 -4.00
CA GLY A 146 15.54 2.77 -2.69
C GLY A 146 14.06 2.61 -2.32
N ILE A 147 13.78 2.62 -1.04
CA ILE A 147 12.43 2.64 -0.48
C ILE A 147 12.04 4.10 -0.29
N TYR A 148 10.85 4.48 -0.74
CA TYR A 148 10.39 5.84 -0.57
C TYR A 148 10.04 6.12 0.89
N ALA A 149 10.66 7.17 1.44
CA ALA A 149 10.26 7.74 2.72
C ALA A 149 10.29 9.26 2.63
N HIS A 150 9.18 9.90 2.97
CA HIS A 150 9.04 11.37 2.89
C HIS A 150 10.16 12.14 3.60
N SER A 151 10.58 11.66 4.76
CA SER A 151 11.64 12.27 5.56
C SER A 151 13.04 11.68 5.32
N GLY A 152 13.16 10.72 4.42
CA GLY A 152 14.37 9.89 4.32
C GLY A 152 14.53 8.95 5.51
N GLN A 153 15.67 8.28 5.61
CA GLN A 153 15.97 7.37 6.71
C GLN A 153 16.45 8.14 7.94
N LEU A 154 15.64 8.15 9.00
CA LEU A 154 15.93 8.86 10.25
C LEU A 154 16.49 7.96 11.36
N TYR A 155 16.74 6.69 11.08
CA TYR A 155 17.22 5.69 12.04
C TYR A 155 18.12 4.69 11.32
N ASP A 156 18.99 4.05 12.11
CA ASP A 156 19.71 2.88 11.64
C ASP A 156 18.93 1.62 12.04
N PRO A 157 18.63 0.71 11.11
CA PRO A 157 18.00 -0.56 11.45
C PRO A 157 18.81 -1.32 12.49
N VAL A 158 18.14 -1.90 13.49
CA VAL A 158 18.79 -2.64 14.59
C VAL A 158 19.66 -3.81 14.09
N ASP A 159 19.27 -4.37 12.94
CA ASP A 159 19.91 -5.48 12.25
C ASP A 159 20.62 -5.04 10.95
N SER A 160 21.08 -3.81 10.90
CA SER A 160 21.78 -3.23 9.74
C SER A 160 22.94 -4.10 9.24
N ASP A 161 23.57 -4.86 10.12
CA ASP A 161 24.64 -5.80 9.78
C ASP A 161 24.15 -6.98 8.93
N GLN A 162 22.86 -7.32 9.02
CA GLN A 162 22.22 -8.42 8.30
C GLN A 162 21.43 -7.94 7.08
N PHE A 163 20.98 -6.67 7.08
CA PHE A 163 20.13 -6.05 6.08
C PHE A 163 20.88 -4.96 5.31
N LEU A 164 21.91 -5.34 4.59
CA LEU A 164 22.79 -4.43 3.83
C LEU A 164 22.04 -3.52 2.81
N TYR A 165 20.77 -3.76 2.55
CA TYR A 165 20.08 -3.11 1.44
C TYR A 165 18.77 -2.39 1.81
N TYR A 166 18.36 -2.40 3.07
CA TYR A 166 17.21 -1.61 3.51
C TYR A 166 17.63 -0.14 3.59
N LYS A 167 17.24 0.64 2.61
CA LYS A 167 17.57 2.06 2.54
C LYS A 167 16.34 2.88 2.16
N GLU A 168 15.89 3.70 3.08
CA GLU A 168 14.84 4.68 2.86
C GLU A 168 15.43 5.98 2.29
N ALA A 169 14.76 6.56 1.29
CA ALA A 169 15.19 7.79 0.66
C ALA A 169 13.98 8.60 0.15
N GLN A 170 14.10 9.92 0.12
CA GLN A 170 13.04 10.79 -0.41
C GLN A 170 12.79 10.59 -1.90
N ASP A 171 13.80 10.15 -2.63
CA ASP A 171 13.75 9.81 -4.05
C ASP A 171 13.63 8.30 -4.30
N GLY A 172 13.36 7.52 -3.25
CA GLY A 172 13.11 6.09 -3.37
C GLY A 172 11.92 5.80 -4.28
N GLN A 173 12.00 4.70 -5.02
CA GLN A 173 11.00 4.35 -6.03
C GLN A 173 10.10 3.19 -5.60
N ILE A 174 10.42 2.51 -4.52
CA ILE A 174 9.61 1.41 -3.96
C ILE A 174 8.73 1.97 -2.85
N LEU A 175 7.44 1.64 -2.88
CA LEU A 175 6.51 1.86 -1.77
C LEU A 175 6.37 0.57 -0.98
N GLU A 176 6.75 0.60 0.30
CA GLU A 176 6.63 -0.51 1.24
C GLU A 176 5.78 -0.15 2.45
#